data_edcb0427a218ea2b3660e5ab27f799da
#
_entry.id   edcb0427a218ea2b3660e5ab27f799da
#
_cell.length_a   1.000
_cell.length_b   1.000
_cell.length_c   1.000
_cell.angle_alpha   90.00
_cell.angle_beta   90.00
_cell.angle_gamma   90.00
#
_symmetry.space_group_name_H-M   'P 1'
#
loop_
_entity.id
_entity.type
_entity.pdbx_description
1 polymer ?
#
loop_
_entity_poly.entity_id
_entity_poly.type
_entity_poly.pdbx_seq_one_letter_code
_entity_poly.pdbx_strand_id
1 'polypeptide(L)'
;MPQTQEPVSSADLEALAEQLGRVPRGVVAIAARCVCGRPTVVRTAPRLDDGTPFPTSYYLTHPAAVKGCSTLEAEHLMETFNAALADDAELATAYAAAHDDYLARRAELGQVPEIEGVSAGGMPTRVKCLHALLGHSLAAGAGVNPIGDRTLEALRERGLWDPERCSC
;
A
#
# COMPACT_ATOMS: atom_id res chain seq x y z
N MET A 1 1.91 -14.33 11.88
CA MET A 1 0.59 -14.15 12.52
C MET A 1 -0.29 -13.38 11.57
N PRO A 2 -1.51 -13.80 11.31
CA PRO A 2 -2.43 -12.95 10.59
C PRO A 2 -2.64 -11.69 11.44
N GLN A 3 -2.28 -10.53 10.90
CA GLN A 3 -2.62 -9.27 11.55
C GLN A 3 -4.14 -9.23 11.64
N THR A 4 -4.65 -9.12 12.84
CA THR A 4 -6.09 -8.96 13.10
C THR A 4 -6.49 -7.64 12.46
N GLN A 5 -7.11 -7.71 11.30
CA GLN A 5 -7.58 -6.52 10.61
C GLN A 5 -8.77 -5.97 11.37
N GLU A 6 -8.67 -4.72 11.76
CA GLU A 6 -9.73 -4.06 12.50
C GLU A 6 -10.92 -3.79 11.58
N PRO A 7 -12.17 -4.12 12.03
CA PRO A 7 -13.36 -3.77 11.29
C PRO A 7 -13.48 -2.24 11.16
N VAL A 8 -14.07 -1.81 10.05
CA VAL A 8 -14.26 -0.39 9.75
C VAL A 8 -15.40 0.17 10.60
N SER A 9 -15.13 1.22 11.38
CA SER A 9 -16.15 1.95 12.14
C SER A 9 -16.77 3.09 11.32
N SER A 10 -17.88 3.66 11.83
CA SER A 10 -18.46 4.88 11.22
C SER A 10 -17.46 6.07 11.25
N ALA A 11 -16.72 6.21 12.34
CA ALA A 11 -15.68 7.23 12.45
C ALA A 11 -14.56 7.04 11.43
N ASP A 12 -14.20 5.79 11.13
CA ASP A 12 -13.24 5.48 10.07
C ASP A 12 -13.76 5.89 8.69
N LEU A 13 -15.03 5.60 8.39
CA LEU A 13 -15.65 5.99 7.12
C LEU A 13 -15.70 7.51 6.95
N GLU A 14 -15.99 8.25 8.01
CA GLU A 14 -15.96 9.71 8.00
C GLU A 14 -14.54 10.22 7.74
N ALA A 15 -13.54 9.69 8.45
CA ALA A 15 -12.15 10.05 8.25
C ALA A 15 -11.67 9.74 6.82
N LEU A 16 -12.03 8.59 6.28
CA LEU A 16 -11.70 8.20 4.90
C LEU A 16 -12.37 9.13 3.88
N ALA A 17 -13.62 9.50 4.10
CA ALA A 17 -14.33 10.44 3.22
C ALA A 17 -13.64 11.83 3.22
N GLU A 18 -13.18 12.31 4.36
CA GLU A 18 -12.37 13.54 4.46
C GLU A 18 -11.03 13.40 3.71
N GLN A 19 -10.31 12.30 3.94
CA GLN A 19 -8.99 12.06 3.33
C GLN A 19 -9.05 11.93 1.81
N LEU A 20 -10.06 11.27 1.29
CA LEU A 20 -10.21 10.95 -0.13
C LEU A 20 -11.10 11.94 -0.90
N GLY A 21 -11.84 12.79 -0.20
CA GLY A 21 -12.82 13.69 -0.81
C GLY A 21 -14.06 12.96 -1.33
N ARG A 22 -14.26 11.70 -0.95
CA ARG A 22 -15.39 10.86 -1.35
C ARG A 22 -15.55 9.68 -0.40
N VAL A 23 -16.71 9.08 -0.37
CA VAL A 23 -16.92 7.81 0.32
C VAL A 23 -16.13 6.71 -0.39
N PRO A 24 -15.23 5.99 0.32
CA PRO A 24 -14.45 4.92 -0.29
C PRO A 24 -15.34 3.73 -0.69
N ARG A 25 -14.93 3.04 -1.76
CA ARG A 25 -15.63 1.84 -2.26
C ARG A 25 -14.87 0.58 -1.87
N GLY A 26 -15.61 -0.46 -1.52
CA GLY A 26 -15.05 -1.78 -1.30
C GLY A 26 -14.11 -1.92 -0.10
N VAL A 27 -14.15 -1.00 0.85
CA VAL A 27 -13.32 -1.07 2.06
C VAL A 27 -13.84 -2.20 2.96
N VAL A 28 -12.95 -3.14 3.30
CA VAL A 28 -13.30 -4.28 4.17
C VAL A 28 -12.62 -4.20 5.53
N ALA A 29 -11.52 -3.47 5.65
CA ALA A 29 -10.80 -3.31 6.92
C ALA A 29 -9.87 -2.10 6.89
N ILE A 30 -9.45 -1.63 8.07
CA ILE A 30 -8.34 -0.70 8.21
C ILE A 30 -7.06 -1.54 8.35
N ALA A 31 -6.13 -1.36 7.42
CA ALA A 31 -4.90 -2.14 7.36
C ALA A 31 -3.74 -1.49 8.13
N ALA A 32 -3.73 -0.18 8.26
CA ALA A 32 -2.77 0.57 9.06
C ALA A 32 -3.37 1.90 9.55
N ARG A 33 -2.88 2.36 10.70
CA ARG A 33 -3.34 3.60 11.34
C ARG A 33 -2.18 4.54 11.67
N CYS A 34 -2.44 5.83 11.66
CA CYS A 34 -1.60 6.84 12.27
C CYS A 34 -1.57 6.67 13.81
N VAL A 35 -0.55 7.20 14.46
CA VAL A 35 -0.46 7.22 15.94
C VAL A 35 -1.67 7.89 16.61
N CYS A 36 -2.38 8.77 15.91
CA CYS A 36 -3.62 9.39 16.41
C CYS A 36 -4.87 8.51 16.22
N GLY A 37 -4.74 7.34 15.58
CA GLY A 37 -5.81 6.42 15.31
C GLY A 37 -6.49 6.57 13.94
N ARG A 38 -6.24 7.63 13.19
CA ARG A 38 -6.81 7.80 11.85
C ARG A 38 -6.25 6.77 10.85
N PRO A 39 -7.06 6.31 9.88
CA PRO A 39 -6.60 5.39 8.86
C PRO A 39 -5.43 5.95 8.05
N THR A 40 -4.45 5.10 7.72
CA THR A 40 -3.38 5.39 6.77
C THR A 40 -3.45 4.50 5.55
N VAL A 41 -3.88 3.26 5.73
CA VAL A 41 -4.08 2.27 4.66
C VAL A 41 -5.37 1.52 4.92
N VAL A 42 -6.17 1.34 3.88
CA VAL A 42 -7.37 0.47 3.92
C VAL A 42 -7.14 -0.80 3.12
N ARG A 43 -7.76 -1.88 3.55
CA ARG A 43 -7.85 -3.11 2.77
C ARG A 43 -9.14 -3.09 1.95
N THR A 44 -9.02 -3.39 0.67
CA THR A 44 -10.11 -3.30 -0.30
C THR A 44 -10.47 -4.69 -0.83
N ALA A 45 -11.74 -4.93 -1.02
CA ALA A 45 -12.22 -6.16 -1.65
C ALA A 45 -11.68 -6.27 -3.09
N PRO A 46 -11.29 -7.48 -3.53
CA PRO A 46 -10.75 -7.70 -4.88
C PRO A 46 -11.80 -7.59 -5.99
N ARG A 47 -13.07 -7.61 -5.62
CA ARG A 47 -14.21 -7.32 -6.51
C ARG A 47 -15.14 -6.34 -5.80
N LEU A 48 -15.41 -5.23 -6.47
CA LEU A 48 -16.34 -4.22 -5.97
C LEU A 48 -17.79 -4.68 -6.14
N ASP A 49 -18.73 -4.02 -5.44
CA ASP A 49 -20.16 -4.39 -5.45
C ASP A 49 -20.78 -4.34 -6.86
N ASP A 50 -20.27 -3.49 -7.74
CA ASP A 50 -20.71 -3.40 -9.13
C ASP A 50 -20.09 -4.49 -10.04
N GLY A 51 -19.30 -5.40 -9.49
CA GLY A 51 -18.63 -6.47 -10.20
C GLY A 51 -17.25 -6.10 -10.78
N THR A 52 -16.79 -4.87 -10.62
CA THR A 52 -15.49 -4.43 -11.13
C THR A 52 -14.35 -5.12 -10.38
N PRO A 53 -13.41 -5.79 -11.07
CA PRO A 53 -12.18 -6.29 -10.46
C PRO A 53 -11.32 -5.14 -9.97
N PHE A 54 -10.78 -5.26 -8.74
CA PHE A 54 -9.95 -4.22 -8.13
C PHE A 54 -8.66 -4.83 -7.58
N PRO A 55 -7.53 -4.68 -8.30
CA PRO A 55 -6.28 -5.34 -7.92
C PRO A 55 -5.57 -4.74 -6.72
N THR A 56 -5.82 -3.46 -6.38
CA THR A 56 -5.16 -2.78 -5.28
C THR A 56 -5.82 -3.14 -3.95
N SER A 57 -5.24 -4.13 -3.25
CA SER A 57 -5.76 -4.60 -1.96
C SER A 57 -5.47 -3.65 -0.81
N TYR A 58 -4.37 -2.89 -0.88
CA TYR A 58 -3.94 -1.96 0.15
C TYR A 58 -3.85 -0.56 -0.43
N TYR A 59 -4.83 0.26 -0.10
CA TYR A 59 -4.97 1.61 -0.64
C TYR A 59 -4.49 2.64 0.38
N LEU A 60 -3.49 3.44 0.01
CA LEU A 60 -2.94 4.51 0.84
C LEU A 60 -3.91 5.69 0.88
N THR A 61 -4.34 6.10 2.06
CA THR A 61 -5.37 7.14 2.23
C THR A 61 -4.89 8.40 2.94
N HIS A 62 -3.83 8.31 3.74
CA HIS A 62 -3.34 9.45 4.51
C HIS A 62 -2.82 10.57 3.59
N PRO A 63 -3.38 11.79 3.65
CA PRO A 63 -3.06 12.85 2.69
C PRO A 63 -1.58 13.23 2.62
N ALA A 64 -0.88 13.29 3.76
CA ALA A 64 0.54 13.60 3.79
C ALA A 64 1.39 12.46 3.19
N ALA A 65 1.03 11.20 3.44
CA ALA A 65 1.71 10.05 2.84
C ALA A 65 1.49 10.02 1.32
N VAL A 66 0.27 10.25 0.87
CA VAL A 66 -0.07 10.33 -0.56
C VAL A 66 0.71 11.44 -1.25
N LYS A 67 0.73 12.63 -0.67
CA LYS A 67 1.50 13.78 -1.19
C LYS A 67 3.00 13.48 -1.21
N GLY A 68 3.53 12.87 -0.17
CA GLY A 68 4.93 12.48 -0.08
C GLY A 68 5.32 11.49 -1.17
N CYS A 69 4.53 10.44 -1.39
CA CYS A 69 4.73 9.48 -2.47
C CYS A 69 4.68 10.18 -3.85
N SER A 70 3.73 11.07 -4.05
CA SER A 70 3.63 11.83 -5.30
C SER A 70 4.88 12.69 -5.55
N THR A 71 5.45 13.29 -4.50
CA THR A 71 6.71 14.04 -4.58
C THR A 71 7.86 13.13 -5.00
N LEU A 72 8.01 11.97 -4.36
CA LEU A 72 9.06 11.00 -4.70
C LEU A 72 8.92 10.48 -6.13
N GLU A 73 7.69 10.22 -6.57
CA GLU A 73 7.42 9.78 -7.95
C GLU A 73 7.76 10.87 -8.97
N ALA A 74 7.40 12.12 -8.68
CA ALA A 74 7.75 13.26 -9.53
C ALA A 74 9.27 13.49 -9.62
N GLU A 75 10.02 13.12 -8.60
CA GLU A 75 11.48 13.18 -8.55
C GLU A 75 12.17 11.93 -9.11
N HIS A 76 11.42 11.04 -9.76
CA HIS A 76 11.93 9.85 -10.44
C HIS A 76 12.57 8.80 -9.51
N LEU A 77 12.18 8.72 -8.23
CA LEU A 77 12.73 7.71 -7.32
C LEU A 77 12.46 6.28 -7.79
N MET A 78 11.40 6.06 -8.55
CA MET A 78 11.10 4.75 -9.15
C MET A 78 12.21 4.27 -10.09
N GLU A 79 12.87 5.17 -10.82
CA GLU A 79 14.00 4.83 -11.69
C GLU A 79 15.18 4.31 -10.87
N THR A 80 15.47 4.97 -9.74
CA THR A 80 16.51 4.53 -8.79
C THR A 80 16.21 3.14 -8.25
N PHE A 81 14.98 2.87 -7.87
CA PHE A 81 14.57 1.57 -7.37
C PHE A 81 14.58 0.48 -8.45
N ASN A 82 14.20 0.80 -9.68
CA ASN A 82 14.30 -0.14 -10.80
C ASN A 82 15.77 -0.49 -11.12
N ALA A 83 16.68 0.47 -11.06
CA ALA A 83 18.11 0.22 -11.20
C ALA A 83 18.62 -0.69 -10.08
N ALA A 84 18.20 -0.45 -8.84
CA ALA A 84 18.58 -1.29 -7.70
C ALA A 84 18.10 -2.73 -7.87
N LEU A 85 16.89 -2.95 -8.37
CA LEU A 85 16.37 -4.30 -8.66
C LEU A 85 17.18 -5.02 -9.74
N ALA A 86 17.70 -4.29 -10.72
CA ALA A 86 18.55 -4.86 -11.78
C ALA A 86 19.95 -5.24 -11.26
N ASP A 87 20.48 -4.49 -10.31
CA ASP A 87 21.86 -4.65 -9.82
C ASP A 87 21.98 -5.56 -8.60
N ASP A 88 20.90 -5.77 -7.86
CA ASP A 88 20.87 -6.53 -6.59
C ASP A 88 19.90 -7.70 -6.69
N ALA A 89 20.45 -8.90 -6.87
CA ALA A 89 19.67 -10.13 -7.00
C ALA A 89 18.92 -10.51 -5.71
N GLU A 90 19.45 -10.18 -4.54
CA GLU A 90 18.78 -10.43 -3.25
C GLU A 90 17.56 -9.51 -3.11
N LEU A 91 17.70 -8.25 -3.48
CA LEU A 91 16.60 -7.30 -3.50
C LEU A 91 15.50 -7.75 -4.49
N ALA A 92 15.89 -8.18 -5.69
CA ALA A 92 14.95 -8.69 -6.69
C ALA A 92 14.18 -9.92 -6.19
N THR A 93 14.85 -10.84 -5.49
CA THR A 93 14.23 -12.03 -4.89
C THR A 93 13.26 -11.63 -3.77
N ALA A 94 13.63 -10.71 -2.91
CA ALA A 94 12.78 -10.21 -1.83
C ALA A 94 11.54 -9.47 -2.40
N TYR A 95 11.70 -8.74 -3.47
CA TYR A 95 10.61 -8.04 -4.14
C TYR A 95 9.63 -9.00 -4.82
N ALA A 96 10.12 -10.08 -5.42
CA ALA A 96 9.29 -11.16 -5.94
C ALA A 96 8.51 -11.86 -4.82
N ALA A 97 9.12 -12.09 -3.66
CA ALA A 97 8.43 -12.64 -2.48
C ALA A 97 7.33 -11.69 -1.97
N ALA A 98 7.52 -10.38 -2.06
CA ALA A 98 6.49 -9.39 -1.73
C ALA A 98 5.28 -9.51 -2.66
N HIS A 99 5.50 -9.77 -3.94
CA HIS A 99 4.44 -10.05 -4.90
C HIS A 99 3.59 -11.26 -4.48
N ASP A 100 4.25 -12.35 -4.13
CA ASP A 100 3.56 -13.58 -3.70
C ASP A 100 2.77 -13.35 -2.39
N ASP A 101 3.34 -12.63 -1.44
CA ASP A 101 2.66 -12.23 -0.20
C ASP A 101 1.39 -11.41 -0.50
N TYR A 102 1.50 -10.45 -1.40
CA TYR A 102 0.36 -9.61 -1.80
C TYR A 102 -0.78 -10.45 -2.40
N LEU A 103 -0.46 -11.38 -3.30
CA LEU A 103 -1.44 -12.28 -3.90
C LEU A 103 -2.08 -13.20 -2.88
N ALA A 104 -1.29 -13.77 -1.96
CA ALA A 104 -1.78 -14.64 -0.90
C ALA A 104 -2.76 -13.91 0.03
N ARG A 105 -2.43 -12.70 0.44
CA ARG A 105 -3.32 -11.87 1.28
C ARG A 105 -4.61 -11.49 0.56
N ARG A 106 -4.54 -11.17 -0.72
CA ARG A 106 -5.73 -10.87 -1.52
C ARG A 106 -6.63 -12.09 -1.67
N ALA A 107 -6.05 -13.27 -1.85
CA ALA A 107 -6.79 -14.52 -1.96
C ALA A 107 -7.62 -14.88 -0.72
N GLU A 108 -7.24 -14.37 0.46
CA GLU A 108 -8.03 -14.51 1.69
C GLU A 108 -9.44 -13.88 1.55
N LEU A 109 -9.57 -12.86 0.71
CA LEU A 109 -10.83 -12.15 0.47
C LEU A 109 -11.63 -12.72 -0.72
N GLY A 110 -11.04 -13.59 -1.50
CA GLY A 110 -11.68 -14.25 -2.63
C GLY A 110 -10.81 -14.35 -3.87
N GLN A 111 -11.24 -15.18 -4.79
CA GLN A 111 -10.59 -15.39 -6.09
C GLN A 111 -11.28 -14.53 -7.14
N VAL A 112 -10.50 -13.75 -7.88
CA VAL A 112 -10.99 -12.93 -9.00
C VAL A 112 -10.14 -13.26 -10.24
N PRO A 113 -10.66 -14.10 -11.14
CA PRO A 113 -9.88 -14.60 -12.29
C PRO A 113 -9.30 -13.51 -13.17
N GLU A 114 -9.98 -12.38 -13.32
CA GLU A 114 -9.58 -11.26 -14.17
C GLU A 114 -8.27 -10.58 -13.72
N ILE A 115 -7.92 -10.73 -12.45
CA ILE A 115 -6.70 -10.16 -11.86
C ILE A 115 -5.76 -11.23 -11.28
N GLU A 116 -5.96 -12.48 -11.66
CA GLU A 116 -5.08 -13.57 -11.23
C GLU A 116 -3.64 -13.29 -11.63
N GLY A 117 -2.71 -13.45 -10.68
CA GLY A 117 -1.29 -13.19 -10.90
C GLY A 117 -0.91 -11.72 -11.00
N VAL A 118 -1.87 -10.80 -11.00
CA VAL A 118 -1.61 -9.35 -11.00
C VAL A 118 -1.69 -8.82 -9.57
N SER A 119 -0.58 -8.31 -9.05
CA SER A 119 -0.52 -7.66 -7.72
C SER A 119 -0.71 -6.15 -7.86
N ALA A 120 0.23 -5.36 -7.40
CA ALA A 120 0.16 -3.91 -7.47
C ALA A 120 1.56 -3.29 -7.61
N GLY A 121 1.61 -2.00 -7.95
CA GLY A 121 2.82 -1.21 -7.93
C GLY A 121 3.90 -1.60 -8.94
N GLY A 122 3.63 -2.53 -9.81
CA GLY A 122 4.57 -3.06 -10.80
C GLY A 122 5.27 -4.35 -10.37
N MET A 123 4.97 -4.88 -9.16
CA MET A 123 5.51 -6.18 -8.73
C MET A 123 5.17 -7.29 -9.74
N PRO A 124 6.00 -8.33 -9.89
CA PRO A 124 7.22 -8.61 -9.11
C PRO A 124 8.51 -8.01 -9.66
N THR A 125 8.53 -7.39 -10.83
CA THR A 125 9.79 -7.06 -11.54
C THR A 125 10.06 -5.58 -11.73
N ARG A 126 9.05 -4.73 -11.57
CA ARG A 126 9.14 -3.29 -11.82
C ARG A 126 8.57 -2.48 -10.66
N VAL A 127 9.06 -1.26 -10.52
CA VAL A 127 8.49 -0.26 -9.61
C VAL A 127 7.75 0.76 -10.46
N LYS A 128 6.42 0.79 -10.33
CA LYS A 128 5.52 1.68 -11.08
C LYS A 128 4.74 2.65 -10.20
N CYS A 129 4.47 2.28 -8.95
CA CYS A 129 3.63 3.09 -8.06
C CYS A 129 4.10 2.94 -6.61
N LEU A 130 4.68 3.99 -6.05
CA LEU A 130 5.16 3.99 -4.67
C LEU A 130 4.00 3.98 -3.66
N HIS A 131 2.85 4.54 -4.01
CA HIS A 131 1.65 4.53 -3.16
C HIS A 131 1.21 3.09 -2.83
N ALA A 132 1.13 2.24 -3.84
CA ALA A 132 0.71 0.84 -3.67
C ALA A 132 1.74 0.03 -2.86
N LEU A 133 3.03 0.24 -3.10
CA LEU A 133 4.11 -0.47 -2.42
C LEU A 133 4.24 -0.02 -0.95
N LEU A 134 4.11 1.27 -0.69
CA LEU A 134 4.06 1.79 0.68
C LEU A 134 2.83 1.25 1.42
N GLY A 135 1.68 1.24 0.78
CA GLY A 135 0.46 0.67 1.37
C GLY A 135 0.65 -0.78 1.79
N HIS A 136 1.30 -1.60 0.96
CA HIS A 136 1.63 -2.98 1.30
C HIS A 136 2.59 -3.08 2.49
N SER A 137 3.68 -2.30 2.50
CA SER A 137 4.62 -2.29 3.62
C SER A 137 3.96 -1.90 4.94
N LEU A 138 3.13 -0.86 4.94
CA LEU A 138 2.44 -0.41 6.16
C LEU A 138 1.43 -1.45 6.67
N ALA A 139 0.76 -2.15 5.77
CA ALA A 139 -0.22 -3.19 6.11
C ALA A 139 0.42 -4.49 6.57
N ALA A 140 1.48 -4.93 5.89
CA ALA A 140 2.13 -6.22 6.14
C ALA A 140 3.22 -6.17 7.21
N GLY A 141 3.77 -4.99 7.48
CA GLY A 141 4.89 -4.79 8.40
C GLY A 141 6.24 -4.76 7.69
N ALA A 142 7.25 -4.25 8.41
CA ALA A 142 8.61 -4.14 7.89
C ALA A 142 9.17 -5.50 7.46
N GLY A 143 9.94 -5.50 6.37
CA GLY A 143 10.61 -6.67 5.84
C GLY A 143 9.82 -7.47 4.81
N VAL A 144 8.53 -7.19 4.62
CA VAL A 144 7.70 -7.91 3.64
C VAL A 144 7.87 -7.32 2.24
N ASN A 145 7.77 -5.99 2.11
CA ASN A 145 7.97 -5.33 0.82
C ASN A 145 9.19 -4.40 0.88
N PRO A 146 10.34 -4.81 0.32
CA PRO A 146 11.58 -4.05 0.46
C PRO A 146 11.54 -2.69 -0.23
N ILE A 147 10.79 -2.55 -1.32
CA ILE A 147 10.65 -1.26 -2.01
C ILE A 147 9.69 -0.34 -1.27
N GLY A 148 8.60 -0.88 -0.72
CA GLY A 148 7.72 -0.11 0.17
C GLY A 148 8.45 0.37 1.43
N ASP A 149 9.30 -0.46 2.02
CA ASP A 149 10.12 -0.09 3.17
C ASP A 149 11.12 1.04 2.82
N ARG A 150 11.78 0.95 1.68
CA ARG A 150 12.67 2.01 1.17
C ARG A 150 11.91 3.31 0.85
N THR A 151 10.69 3.19 0.40
CA THR A 151 9.81 4.36 0.18
C THR A 151 9.50 5.06 1.51
N LEU A 152 9.17 4.30 2.55
CA LEU A 152 8.94 4.85 3.89
C LEU A 152 10.19 5.55 4.44
N GLU A 153 11.35 4.92 4.29
CA GLU A 153 12.64 5.51 4.69
C GLU A 153 12.90 6.83 3.96
N ALA A 154 12.70 6.88 2.66
CA ALA A 154 12.86 8.11 1.87
C ALA A 154 11.90 9.22 2.32
N LEU A 155 10.65 8.89 2.65
CA LEU A 155 9.70 9.85 3.21
C LEU A 155 10.17 10.44 4.54
N ARG A 156 10.68 9.59 5.43
CA ARG A 156 11.23 10.00 6.72
C ARG A 156 12.47 10.89 6.57
N GLU A 157 13.44 10.46 5.79
CA GLU A 157 14.69 11.19 5.55
C GLU A 157 14.44 12.57 4.94
N ARG A 158 13.43 12.69 4.09
CA ARG A 158 13.06 13.93 3.43
C ARG A 158 12.09 14.79 4.25
N GLY A 159 11.65 14.31 5.42
CA GLY A 159 10.68 15.00 6.26
C GLY A 159 9.30 15.17 5.60
N LEU A 160 8.95 14.30 4.64
CA LEU A 160 7.69 14.38 3.91
C LEU A 160 6.54 13.73 4.67
N TRP A 161 6.80 12.62 5.33
CA TRP A 161 5.84 11.94 6.18
C TRP A 161 6.51 10.88 7.06
N ASP A 162 5.95 10.68 8.25
CA ASP A 162 6.37 9.64 9.20
C ASP A 162 5.14 9.12 9.95
N PRO A 163 4.81 7.82 9.87
CA PRO A 163 3.65 7.25 10.57
C PRO A 163 3.75 7.32 12.09
N GLU A 164 4.93 7.51 12.65
CA GLU A 164 5.15 7.67 14.09
C GLU A 164 4.96 9.11 14.58
N ARG A 165 4.73 10.04 13.65
CA ARG A 165 4.45 11.46 13.93
C ARG A 165 3.14 11.85 13.30
N CYS A 166 2.15 12.20 14.14
CA CYS A 166 0.87 12.65 13.63
C CYS A 166 1.01 13.96 12.85
N SER A 167 0.51 13.95 11.61
CA SER A 167 0.37 15.13 10.74
C SER A 167 -1.06 15.22 10.18
N CYS A 168 -1.98 14.59 10.89
CA CYS A 168 -3.40 14.71 10.60
C CYS A 168 -3.94 16.03 11.13
#